data_ae87554f1215d30ea48edd86e789e9f6
#
_entry.id   ae87554f1215d30ea48edd86e789e9f6
#
_cell.length_a   1.000
_cell.length_b   1.000
_cell.length_c   1.000
_cell.angle_alpha   90.00
_cell.angle_beta   90.00
_cell.angle_gamma   90.00
#
_symmetry.space_group_name_H-M   'P 1'
#
loop_
_entity.id
_entity.type
_entity.pdbx_description
1 polymer ?
#
loop_
_entity_poly.entity_id
_entity_poly.type
_entity_poly.pdbx_seq_one_letter_code
_entity_poly.pdbx_strand_id
1 'polypeptide(L)'
;LFPYTTLFRSLEANLIDNTYVSQKQESHVSVQTFSFGGNLTRNNLNFYHFGERLTSTLNGITIIGDNQHVDHYTLVHHAQPNCESFQDYKGIFSDRSTGVFNGKVYVEKEAQKTNAFQKSNNILLSDKATINAKPQLEIFADDVKCSHGCTVGQLDETALFYMQQRGIPKKEAKALLMYAFSNAVIENIKIPELKNRITAIIANKLGVKLGFDL
;
A
#
# COMPACT_ATOMS: atom_id res chain seq x y z
N LEU A 1 20.06 -7.17 -0.87
CA LEU A 1 18.89 -6.45 -0.34
C LEU A 1 18.67 -6.85 1.11
N PHE A 2 18.89 -5.93 2.04
CA PHE A 2 18.57 -6.18 3.44
C PHE A 2 17.12 -5.76 3.69
N PRO A 3 16.24 -6.66 4.14
CA PRO A 3 14.91 -6.25 4.56
C PRO A 3 15.04 -5.39 5.82
N TYR A 4 14.86 -4.11 5.68
CA TYR A 4 14.77 -3.21 6.82
C TYR A 4 13.34 -3.24 7.36
N THR A 5 13.18 -3.68 8.58
CA THR A 5 11.88 -3.69 9.27
C THR A 5 11.98 -2.85 10.53
N THR A 6 11.35 -1.68 10.51
CA THR A 6 11.19 -0.88 11.72
C THR A 6 9.91 -1.30 12.42
N LEU A 7 10.01 -1.88 13.59
CA LEU A 7 8.89 -2.30 14.41
C LEU A 7 8.69 -1.28 15.54
N PHE A 8 7.65 -0.45 15.44
CA PHE A 8 7.29 0.43 16.54
C PHE A 8 6.55 -0.35 17.60
N ARG A 9 7.06 -0.29 18.85
CA ARG A 9 6.43 -0.91 20.01
C ARG A 9 5.55 0.07 20.79
N SER A 10 5.67 1.37 20.53
CA SER A 10 4.88 2.41 21.21
C SER A 10 3.82 2.99 20.28
N LEU A 11 2.60 3.09 20.77
CA LEU A 11 1.50 3.79 20.08
C LEU A 11 1.72 5.31 20.00
N GLU A 12 2.65 5.85 20.81
CA GLU A 12 3.01 7.28 20.83
C GLU A 12 4.21 7.61 19.95
N ALA A 13 4.83 6.61 19.32
CA ALA A 13 6.01 6.81 18.48
C ALA A 13 5.67 7.59 17.20
N ASN A 14 6.55 8.51 16.84
CA ASN A 14 6.51 9.22 15.56
C ASN A 14 7.66 8.74 14.68
N LEU A 15 7.35 8.41 13.42
CA LEU A 15 8.33 8.01 12.41
C LEU A 15 8.25 8.95 11.20
N ILE A 16 9.39 9.42 10.75
CA ILE A 16 9.54 10.03 9.42
C ILE A 16 10.66 9.27 8.72
N ASP A 17 10.29 8.53 7.69
CA ASP A 17 11.23 7.76 6.86
C ASP A 17 11.36 8.42 5.48
N ASN A 18 12.61 8.47 4.98
CA ASN A 18 12.91 8.98 3.65
C ASN A 18 13.79 7.97 2.92
N THR A 19 13.24 7.34 1.92
CA THR A 19 13.93 6.37 1.08
C THR A 19 14.09 6.92 -0.33
N TYR A 20 15.32 6.87 -0.84
CA TYR A 20 15.68 7.27 -2.20
C TYR A 20 16.26 6.07 -2.95
N VAL A 21 15.68 5.75 -4.09
CA VAL A 21 16.10 4.67 -4.95
C VAL A 21 16.49 5.23 -6.32
N SER A 22 17.74 5.09 -6.68
CA SER A 22 18.24 5.42 -8.03
C SER A 22 18.50 4.13 -8.80
N GLN A 23 17.75 3.91 -9.87
CA GLN A 23 17.85 2.72 -10.70
C GLN A 23 18.67 3.00 -11.96
N LYS A 24 19.57 2.07 -12.24
CA LYS A 24 20.33 2.04 -13.47
C LYS A 24 19.78 0.94 -14.39
N GLN A 25 20.22 0.93 -15.62
CA GLN A 25 19.75 0.05 -16.70
C GLN A 25 19.43 -1.39 -16.27
N GLU A 26 18.30 -1.90 -16.74
CA GLU A 26 17.86 -3.30 -16.59
C GLU A 26 17.69 -3.76 -15.14
N SER A 27 17.41 -2.85 -14.23
CA SER A 27 17.20 -3.20 -12.82
C SER A 27 15.72 -3.32 -12.44
N HIS A 28 15.46 -4.23 -11.51
CA HIS A 28 14.14 -4.40 -10.88
C HIS A 28 14.26 -4.13 -9.39
N VAL A 29 13.44 -3.23 -8.87
CA VAL A 29 13.35 -2.94 -7.43
C VAL A 29 11.91 -3.08 -6.94
N SER A 30 11.74 -3.81 -5.85
CA SER A 30 10.44 -3.94 -5.18
C SER A 30 10.55 -3.47 -3.74
N VAL A 31 9.65 -2.56 -3.35
CA VAL A 31 9.52 -2.08 -1.98
C VAL A 31 8.13 -2.41 -1.45
N GLN A 32 8.09 -3.01 -0.26
CA GLN A 32 6.86 -3.34 0.46
C GLN A 32 6.79 -2.50 1.74
N THR A 33 5.74 -1.72 1.89
CA THR A 33 5.53 -0.83 3.05
C THR A 33 4.38 -1.33 3.91
N PHE A 34 4.66 -1.58 5.20
CA PHE A 34 3.67 -2.07 6.15
C PHE A 34 3.54 -1.10 7.32
N SER A 35 2.36 -0.50 7.49
CA SER A 35 2.07 0.49 8.53
C SER A 35 0.94 0.00 9.43
N PHE A 36 1.29 -0.44 10.65
CA PHE A 36 0.37 -1.09 11.58
C PHE A 36 0.24 -0.39 12.94
N GLY A 37 0.81 0.79 13.11
CA GLY A 37 0.81 1.49 14.39
C GLY A 37 1.68 2.74 14.38
N GLY A 38 2.01 3.22 15.59
CA GLY A 38 2.63 4.52 15.85
C GLY A 38 1.56 5.62 15.97
N ASN A 39 1.93 6.77 16.53
CA ASN A 39 1.06 7.94 16.58
C ASN A 39 1.04 8.64 15.21
N LEU A 40 2.23 8.96 14.70
CA LEU A 40 2.43 9.53 13.37
C LEU A 40 3.47 8.70 12.60
N THR A 41 3.11 8.28 11.41
CA THR A 41 4.05 7.63 10.49
C THR A 41 4.02 8.35 9.15
N ARG A 42 5.17 8.86 8.70
CA ARG A 42 5.32 9.41 7.36
C ARG A 42 6.41 8.67 6.61
N ASN A 43 6.03 8.09 5.47
CA ASN A 43 6.95 7.40 4.56
C ASN A 43 7.08 8.21 3.27
N ASN A 44 8.28 8.68 2.97
CA ASN A 44 8.62 9.33 1.71
C ASN A 44 9.47 8.36 0.88
N LEU A 45 8.93 7.90 -0.23
CA LEU A 45 9.56 6.91 -1.08
C LEU A 45 9.77 7.49 -2.48
N ASN A 46 11.02 7.73 -2.84
CA ASN A 46 11.41 8.40 -4.07
C ASN A 46 12.20 7.47 -4.98
N PHE A 47 11.68 7.21 -6.17
CA PHE A 47 12.30 6.37 -7.20
C PHE A 47 12.70 7.22 -8.40
N TYR A 48 13.92 7.04 -8.86
CA TYR A 48 14.48 7.73 -10.02
C TYR A 48 14.98 6.72 -11.06
N HIS A 49 14.36 6.71 -12.20
CA HIS A 49 14.66 5.85 -13.34
C HIS A 49 15.66 6.55 -14.28
N PHE A 50 16.96 6.40 -14.04
CA PHE A 50 18.03 6.99 -14.84
C PHE A 50 18.61 6.06 -15.90
N GLY A 51 18.08 4.86 -16.05
CA GLY A 51 18.42 3.90 -17.09
C GLY A 51 17.18 3.43 -17.83
N GLU A 52 17.36 2.61 -18.85
CA GLU A 52 16.29 1.99 -19.62
C GLU A 52 15.94 0.60 -19.10
N ARG A 53 14.73 0.14 -19.43
CA ARG A 53 14.20 -1.20 -19.10
C ARG A 53 14.22 -1.48 -17.60
N LEU A 54 13.77 -0.50 -16.84
CA LEU A 54 13.63 -0.58 -15.38
C LEU A 54 12.23 -1.00 -15.00
N THR A 55 12.12 -1.73 -13.91
CA THR A 55 10.83 -2.02 -13.30
C THR A 55 10.87 -1.67 -11.81
N SER A 56 9.90 -0.88 -11.36
CA SER A 56 9.67 -0.55 -9.95
C SER A 56 8.32 -1.07 -9.49
N THR A 57 8.30 -1.76 -8.35
CA THR A 57 7.07 -2.21 -7.71
C THR A 57 7.00 -1.65 -6.28
N LEU A 58 6.01 -0.82 -6.02
CA LEU A 58 5.79 -0.18 -4.72
C LEU A 58 4.43 -0.64 -4.18
N ASN A 59 4.46 -1.52 -3.19
CA ASN A 59 3.22 -2.00 -2.59
C ASN A 59 3.17 -1.59 -1.12
N GLY A 60 1.97 -1.29 -0.63
CA GLY A 60 1.80 -0.92 0.76
C GLY A 60 0.48 -1.38 1.35
N ILE A 61 0.49 -1.68 2.66
CA ILE A 61 -0.72 -1.87 3.43
C ILE A 61 -0.66 -1.10 4.74
N THR A 62 -1.74 -0.38 5.01
CA THR A 62 -1.94 0.37 6.24
C THR A 62 -3.17 -0.16 6.96
N ILE A 63 -3.04 -0.54 8.23
CA ILE A 63 -4.17 -0.93 9.08
C ILE A 63 -4.02 -0.20 10.40
N ILE A 64 -4.81 0.86 10.60
CA ILE A 64 -4.71 1.73 11.77
C ILE A 64 -6.09 2.07 12.35
N GLY A 65 -6.10 2.46 13.60
CA GLY A 65 -7.27 2.88 14.37
C GLY A 65 -6.92 3.99 15.36
N ASP A 66 -7.74 4.15 16.40
CA ASP A 66 -7.61 5.20 17.42
C ASP A 66 -7.51 6.61 16.80
N ASN A 67 -6.44 7.36 17.13
CA ASN A 67 -6.12 8.67 16.54
C ASN A 67 -4.85 8.60 15.69
N GLN A 68 -4.46 7.42 15.23
CA GLN A 68 -3.22 7.21 14.48
C GLN A 68 -3.25 7.93 13.13
N HIS A 69 -2.08 8.41 12.70
CA HIS A 69 -1.91 9.10 11.43
C HIS A 69 -0.82 8.44 10.60
N VAL A 70 -1.15 8.03 9.38
CA VAL A 70 -0.18 7.46 8.43
C VAL A 70 -0.24 8.22 7.11
N ASP A 71 0.91 8.73 6.68
CA ASP A 71 1.09 9.48 5.43
C ASP A 71 2.11 8.78 4.54
N HIS A 72 1.67 8.37 3.36
CA HIS A 72 2.51 7.81 2.32
C HIS A 72 2.69 8.82 1.19
N TYR A 73 3.92 9.26 0.97
CA TYR A 73 4.32 10.00 -0.21
C TYR A 73 5.15 9.09 -1.10
N THR A 74 4.77 8.98 -2.38
CA THR A 74 5.56 8.27 -3.37
C THR A 74 5.86 9.18 -4.56
N LEU A 75 7.09 9.16 -5.04
CA LEU A 75 7.49 9.75 -6.29
C LEU A 75 8.14 8.66 -7.15
N VAL A 76 7.65 8.48 -8.37
CA VAL A 76 8.36 7.70 -9.39
C VAL A 76 8.64 8.62 -10.56
N HIS A 77 9.93 8.90 -10.77
CA HIS A 77 10.43 9.77 -11.82
C HIS A 77 11.03 8.93 -12.95
N HIS A 78 10.34 8.88 -14.08
CA HIS A 78 10.79 8.24 -15.30
C HIS A 78 11.53 9.25 -16.16
N ALA A 79 12.85 9.10 -16.27
CA ALA A 79 13.71 9.97 -17.08
C ALA A 79 14.20 9.29 -18.37
N GLN A 80 14.04 7.94 -18.49
CA GLN A 80 14.50 7.16 -19.63
C GLN A 80 13.39 6.26 -20.18
N PRO A 81 13.45 5.86 -21.45
CA PRO A 81 12.38 5.10 -22.10
C PRO A 81 12.31 3.62 -21.64
N ASN A 82 11.20 2.97 -22.02
CA ASN A 82 10.95 1.54 -21.79
C ASN A 82 10.94 1.14 -20.29
N CYS A 83 10.50 2.01 -19.42
CA CYS A 83 10.46 1.77 -17.98
C CYS A 83 9.04 1.50 -17.50
N GLU A 84 8.93 0.71 -16.43
CA GLU A 84 7.67 0.34 -15.82
C GLU A 84 7.63 0.67 -14.33
N SER A 85 6.47 1.11 -13.86
CA SER A 85 6.23 1.28 -12.43
C SER A 85 4.82 0.86 -12.05
N PHE A 86 4.73 0.07 -10.97
CA PHE A 86 3.48 -0.44 -10.44
C PHE A 86 3.38 -0.06 -8.96
N GLN A 87 2.29 0.62 -8.60
CA GLN A 87 2.02 0.99 -7.22
C GLN A 87 0.66 0.44 -6.80
N ASP A 88 0.62 -0.33 -5.72
CA ASP A 88 -0.62 -0.83 -5.13
C ASP A 88 -0.62 -0.60 -3.61
N TYR A 89 -1.36 0.41 -3.18
CA TYR A 89 -1.52 0.77 -1.77
C TYR A 89 -2.92 0.46 -1.30
N LYS A 90 -3.01 -0.21 -0.16
CA LYS A 90 -4.28 -0.53 0.49
C LYS A 90 -4.32 0.00 1.91
N GLY A 91 -5.47 0.56 2.29
CA GLY A 91 -5.69 1.10 3.62
C GLY A 91 -6.96 0.59 4.27
N ILE A 92 -6.89 0.28 5.57
CA ILE A 92 -8.03 0.00 6.43
C ILE A 92 -7.94 0.94 7.63
N PHE A 93 -8.94 1.79 7.77
CA PHE A 93 -8.96 2.88 8.76
C PHE A 93 -10.18 2.75 9.66
N SER A 94 -9.96 2.78 10.97
CA SER A 94 -11.01 2.74 11.99
C SER A 94 -10.93 3.92 12.95
N ASP A 95 -11.92 4.04 13.80
CA ASP A 95 -12.04 5.05 14.87
C ASP A 95 -11.91 6.48 14.34
N ARG A 96 -10.86 7.21 14.71
CA ARG A 96 -10.54 8.58 14.26
C ARG A 96 -9.20 8.64 13.54
N SER A 97 -8.79 7.51 12.99
CA SER A 97 -7.50 7.43 12.28
C SER A 97 -7.54 8.21 10.96
N THR A 98 -6.38 8.71 10.57
CA THR A 98 -6.22 9.48 9.34
C THR A 98 -5.15 8.85 8.47
N GLY A 99 -5.53 8.51 7.23
CA GLY A 99 -4.61 8.15 6.19
C GLY A 99 -4.35 9.30 5.23
N VAL A 100 -3.15 9.33 4.66
CA VAL A 100 -2.81 10.19 3.53
C VAL A 100 -2.06 9.33 2.50
N PHE A 101 -2.46 9.44 1.25
CA PHE A 101 -1.72 8.88 0.12
C PHE A 101 -1.50 9.98 -0.92
N ASN A 102 -0.26 10.39 -1.10
CA ASN A 102 0.13 11.36 -2.12
C ASN A 102 1.15 10.68 -3.05
N GLY A 103 0.67 10.18 -4.18
CA GLY A 103 1.48 9.46 -5.13
C GLY A 103 1.68 10.27 -6.41
N LYS A 104 2.93 10.53 -6.76
CA LYS A 104 3.29 11.26 -7.98
C LYS A 104 4.05 10.35 -8.94
N VAL A 105 3.58 10.28 -10.18
CA VAL A 105 4.33 9.74 -11.32
C VAL A 105 4.71 10.91 -12.20
N TYR A 106 6.00 11.07 -12.44
CA TYR A 106 6.56 12.10 -13.31
C TYR A 106 7.26 11.42 -14.49
N VAL A 107 6.86 11.76 -15.71
CA VAL A 107 7.39 11.15 -16.94
C VAL A 107 7.97 12.24 -17.82
N GLU A 108 9.28 12.24 -17.99
CA GLU A 108 9.97 13.18 -18.85
C GLU A 108 9.65 12.94 -20.34
N LYS A 109 9.92 13.91 -21.18
CA LYS A 109 9.65 13.85 -22.61
C LYS A 109 10.39 12.70 -23.30
N GLU A 110 11.60 12.41 -22.87
CA GLU A 110 12.45 11.33 -23.38
C GLU A 110 12.01 9.95 -22.90
N ALA A 111 11.22 9.87 -21.83
CA ALA A 111 10.77 8.61 -21.22
C ALA A 111 9.61 7.96 -22.00
N GLN A 112 9.79 7.77 -23.29
CA GLN A 112 8.82 7.13 -24.17
C GLN A 112 8.62 5.65 -23.81
N LYS A 113 7.44 5.09 -24.11
CA LYS A 113 7.05 3.71 -23.81
C LYS A 113 7.06 3.38 -22.31
N THR A 114 6.86 4.39 -21.49
CA THR A 114 6.65 4.20 -20.05
C THR A 114 5.29 3.55 -19.80
N ASN A 115 5.28 2.51 -18.94
CA ASN A 115 4.06 1.93 -18.37
C ASN A 115 4.03 2.24 -16.88
N ALA A 116 3.10 3.10 -16.44
CA ALA A 116 3.00 3.49 -15.03
C ALA A 116 1.56 3.34 -14.51
N PHE A 117 1.39 2.48 -13.51
CA PHE A 117 0.10 2.19 -12.90
C PHE A 117 0.14 2.45 -11.41
N GLN A 118 -0.80 3.26 -10.93
CA GLN A 118 -0.92 3.61 -9.52
C GLN A 118 -2.32 3.32 -9.01
N LYS A 119 -2.41 2.55 -7.93
CA LYS A 119 -3.67 2.24 -7.25
C LYS A 119 -3.58 2.56 -5.77
N SER A 120 -4.66 3.15 -5.24
CA SER A 120 -4.86 3.33 -3.79
C SER A 120 -6.29 2.97 -3.43
N ASN A 121 -6.47 1.82 -2.79
CA ASN A 121 -7.78 1.31 -2.41
C ASN A 121 -7.93 1.33 -0.89
N ASN A 122 -9.00 1.94 -0.40
CA ASN A 122 -9.14 2.22 1.03
C ASN A 122 -10.52 1.85 1.54
N ILE A 123 -10.57 1.27 2.74
CA ILE A 123 -11.78 0.93 3.46
C ILE A 123 -11.86 1.77 4.74
N LEU A 124 -12.96 2.49 4.93
CA LEU A 124 -13.29 3.20 6.16
C LEU A 124 -14.26 2.35 6.98
N LEU A 125 -13.90 2.05 8.22
CA LEU A 125 -14.69 1.23 9.14
C LEU A 125 -15.52 2.07 10.11
N SER A 126 -15.31 3.38 10.13
CA SER A 126 -16.03 4.33 10.99
C SER A 126 -16.21 5.68 10.30
N ASP A 127 -17.23 6.42 10.70
CA ASP A 127 -17.57 7.74 10.15
C ASP A 127 -16.53 8.83 10.47
N LYS A 128 -15.65 8.58 11.46
CA LYS A 128 -14.61 9.52 11.87
C LYS A 128 -13.23 9.20 11.28
N ALA A 129 -13.09 8.03 10.67
CA ALA A 129 -11.88 7.69 9.94
C ALA A 129 -11.84 8.45 8.62
N THR A 130 -10.66 8.88 8.22
CA THR A 130 -10.48 9.66 6.98
C THR A 130 -9.30 9.15 6.17
N ILE A 131 -9.38 9.31 4.86
CA ILE A 131 -8.26 9.14 3.93
C ILE A 131 -8.22 10.29 2.94
N ASN A 132 -7.09 10.96 2.85
CA ASN A 132 -6.81 11.99 1.86
C ASN A 132 -5.93 11.39 0.77
N ALA A 133 -6.52 11.04 -0.38
CA ALA A 133 -5.79 10.45 -1.47
C ALA A 133 -5.61 11.46 -2.61
N LYS A 134 -4.35 11.69 -3.02
CA LYS A 134 -3.97 12.62 -4.08
C LYS A 134 -3.03 11.94 -5.07
N PRO A 135 -3.54 11.08 -5.95
CA PRO A 135 -2.74 10.55 -7.05
C PRO A 135 -2.50 11.64 -8.11
N GLN A 136 -1.26 11.74 -8.59
CA GLN A 136 -0.84 12.75 -9.56
C GLN A 136 -0.06 12.12 -10.70
N LEU A 137 -0.38 12.51 -11.94
CA LEU A 137 0.36 12.16 -13.14
C LEU A 137 0.83 13.45 -13.81
N GLU A 138 2.14 13.61 -13.98
CA GLU A 138 2.74 14.68 -14.78
C GLU A 138 3.49 14.01 -15.93
N ILE A 139 2.94 14.06 -17.11
CA ILE A 139 3.40 13.29 -18.27
C ILE A 139 3.73 14.24 -19.40
N PHE A 140 4.97 14.19 -19.89
CA PHE A 140 5.48 15.00 -20.99
C PHE A 140 5.83 14.17 -22.23
N ALA A 141 5.78 12.83 -22.13
CA ALA A 141 5.97 11.90 -23.24
C ALA A 141 4.63 11.57 -23.93
N ASP A 142 4.67 11.24 -25.22
CA ASP A 142 3.48 11.00 -26.05
C ASP A 142 3.09 9.50 -26.12
N ASP A 143 4.08 8.61 -26.21
CA ASP A 143 3.87 7.16 -26.34
C ASP A 143 4.04 6.47 -24.98
N VAL A 144 3.00 6.55 -24.15
CA VAL A 144 3.00 5.98 -22.79
C VAL A 144 1.67 5.35 -22.42
N LYS A 145 1.70 4.45 -21.45
CA LYS A 145 0.51 3.87 -20.80
C LYS A 145 0.56 4.21 -19.30
N CYS A 146 -0.10 5.28 -18.93
CA CYS A 146 -0.12 5.74 -17.55
C CYS A 146 -1.55 5.84 -17.03
N SER A 147 -1.80 5.29 -15.88
CA SER A 147 -3.10 5.41 -15.22
C SER A 147 -2.98 5.45 -13.71
N HIS A 148 -3.95 6.08 -13.07
CA HIS A 148 -4.13 6.01 -11.65
C HIS A 148 -5.58 5.65 -11.29
N GLY A 149 -5.76 5.03 -10.13
CA GLY A 149 -7.07 4.75 -9.55
C GLY A 149 -7.02 4.93 -8.05
N CYS A 150 -8.05 5.58 -7.51
CA CYS A 150 -8.23 5.68 -6.08
C CYS A 150 -9.67 5.33 -5.72
N THR A 151 -9.83 4.46 -4.74
CA THR A 151 -11.15 4.14 -4.19
C THR A 151 -11.16 4.37 -2.68
N VAL A 152 -12.25 4.94 -2.21
CA VAL A 152 -12.56 5.04 -0.78
C VAL A 152 -13.97 4.50 -0.61
N GLY A 153 -14.11 3.45 0.19
CA GLY A 153 -15.38 2.78 0.37
C GLY A 153 -15.53 2.17 1.75
N GLN A 154 -16.60 1.43 1.90
CA GLN A 154 -16.90 0.62 3.08
C GLN A 154 -16.77 -0.87 2.73
N LEU A 155 -16.89 -1.75 3.72
CA LEU A 155 -16.98 -3.18 3.46
C LEU A 155 -18.21 -3.48 2.61
N ASP A 156 -18.08 -4.46 1.72
CA ASP A 156 -19.21 -4.94 0.90
C ASP A 156 -20.28 -5.56 1.79
N GLU A 157 -21.38 -4.84 1.97
CA GLU A 157 -22.51 -5.28 2.78
C GLU A 157 -23.21 -6.51 2.16
N THR A 158 -23.16 -6.70 0.85
CA THR A 158 -23.71 -7.88 0.19
C THR A 158 -22.90 -9.11 0.53
N ALA A 159 -21.58 -9.01 0.43
CA ALA A 159 -20.69 -10.09 0.83
C ALA A 159 -20.81 -10.40 2.33
N LEU A 160 -20.90 -9.36 3.16
CA LEU A 160 -21.10 -9.50 4.60
C LEU A 160 -22.41 -10.23 4.92
N PHE A 161 -23.50 -9.81 4.29
CA PHE A 161 -24.81 -10.46 4.44
C PHE A 161 -24.78 -11.94 4.02
N TYR A 162 -24.18 -12.22 2.86
CA TYR A 162 -24.03 -13.61 2.37
C TYR A 162 -23.28 -14.50 3.36
N MET A 163 -22.18 -14.02 3.93
CA MET A 163 -21.43 -14.77 4.94
C MET A 163 -22.24 -15.04 6.20
N GLN A 164 -23.04 -14.05 6.65
CA GLN A 164 -23.93 -14.21 7.80
C GLN A 164 -25.02 -15.25 7.55
N GLN A 165 -25.58 -15.30 6.33
CA GLN A 165 -26.56 -16.35 5.94
C GLN A 165 -25.96 -17.76 5.95
N ARG A 166 -24.65 -17.89 5.84
CA ARG A 166 -23.90 -19.14 5.99
C ARG A 166 -23.50 -19.46 7.43
N GLY A 167 -24.00 -18.69 8.40
CA GLY A 167 -23.76 -18.91 9.83
C GLY A 167 -22.45 -18.31 10.35
N ILE A 168 -21.75 -17.50 9.56
CA ILE A 168 -20.54 -16.81 10.04
C ILE A 168 -20.94 -15.58 10.86
N PRO A 169 -20.53 -15.45 12.13
CA PRO A 169 -20.83 -14.28 12.94
C PRO A 169 -20.35 -12.98 12.29
N LYS A 170 -21.13 -11.90 12.44
CA LYS A 170 -20.84 -10.61 11.79
C LYS A 170 -19.39 -10.12 12.02
N LYS A 171 -18.87 -10.29 13.22
CA LYS A 171 -17.51 -9.89 13.58
C LYS A 171 -16.47 -10.68 12.78
N GLU A 172 -16.64 -11.98 12.67
CA GLU A 172 -15.74 -12.86 11.91
C GLU A 172 -15.84 -12.60 10.40
N ALA A 173 -17.05 -12.42 9.89
CA ALA A 173 -17.27 -12.09 8.49
C ALA A 173 -16.57 -10.77 8.09
N LYS A 174 -16.68 -9.73 8.92
CA LYS A 174 -15.93 -8.47 8.71
C LYS A 174 -14.42 -8.71 8.70
N ALA A 175 -13.91 -9.45 9.67
CA ALA A 175 -12.48 -9.74 9.79
C ALA A 175 -11.96 -10.50 8.56
N LEU A 176 -12.71 -11.50 8.07
CA LEU A 176 -12.35 -12.25 6.87
C LEU A 176 -12.35 -11.40 5.60
N LEU A 177 -13.33 -10.51 5.43
CA LEU A 177 -13.37 -9.58 4.29
C LEU A 177 -12.18 -8.61 4.31
N MET A 178 -11.84 -8.05 5.47
CA MET A 178 -10.68 -7.18 5.63
C MET A 178 -9.36 -7.93 5.36
N TYR A 179 -9.28 -9.16 5.83
CA TYR A 179 -8.12 -10.04 5.56
C TYR A 179 -7.98 -10.32 4.06
N ALA A 180 -9.06 -10.72 3.39
CA ALA A 180 -9.08 -10.95 1.95
C ALA A 180 -8.66 -9.71 1.15
N PHE A 181 -9.14 -8.53 1.56
CA PHE A 181 -8.71 -7.25 0.98
C PHE A 181 -7.21 -7.02 1.13
N SER A 182 -6.65 -7.36 2.30
CA SER A 182 -5.21 -7.21 2.59
C SER A 182 -4.35 -8.22 1.83
N ASN A 183 -4.87 -9.41 1.57
CA ASN A 183 -4.13 -10.55 1.03
C ASN A 183 -3.52 -10.26 -0.35
N ALA A 184 -4.16 -9.43 -1.16
CA ALA A 184 -3.64 -9.07 -2.48
C ALA A 184 -2.25 -8.36 -2.43
N VAL A 185 -1.93 -7.66 -1.33
CA VAL A 185 -0.59 -7.09 -1.11
C VAL A 185 0.36 -8.13 -0.50
N ILE A 186 -0.15 -8.97 0.41
CA ILE A 186 0.63 -10.01 1.09
C ILE A 186 1.18 -11.03 0.07
N GLU A 187 0.41 -11.38 -0.94
CA GLU A 187 0.82 -12.34 -1.98
C GLU A 187 2.05 -11.90 -2.77
N ASN A 188 2.29 -10.60 -2.86
CA ASN A 188 3.47 -10.05 -3.53
C ASN A 188 4.77 -10.16 -2.70
N ILE A 189 4.70 -10.64 -1.45
CA ILE A 189 5.87 -10.85 -0.59
C ILE A 189 6.56 -12.14 -1.01
N LYS A 190 7.80 -12.01 -1.51
CA LYS A 190 8.60 -13.15 -2.02
C LYS A 190 9.39 -13.89 -0.94
N ILE A 191 9.54 -13.32 0.26
CA ILE A 191 10.27 -13.91 1.38
C ILE A 191 9.28 -14.63 2.28
N PRO A 192 9.31 -15.99 2.36
CA PRO A 192 8.28 -16.75 3.09
C PRO A 192 8.16 -16.36 4.57
N GLU A 193 9.28 -16.20 5.26
CA GLU A 193 9.31 -15.85 6.68
C GLU A 193 8.70 -14.47 6.94
N LEU A 194 8.99 -13.50 6.07
CA LEU A 194 8.38 -12.17 6.12
C LEU A 194 6.88 -12.25 5.83
N LYS A 195 6.49 -13.02 4.80
CA LYS A 195 5.08 -13.24 4.44
C LYS A 195 4.30 -13.80 5.64
N ASN A 196 4.80 -14.86 6.26
CA ASN A 196 4.18 -15.48 7.44
C ASN A 196 4.05 -14.49 8.60
N ARG A 197 5.12 -13.75 8.90
CA ARG A 197 5.10 -12.74 9.97
C ARG A 197 4.09 -11.62 9.71
N ILE A 198 4.03 -11.08 8.50
CA ILE A 198 3.06 -10.02 8.14
C ILE A 198 1.64 -10.57 8.17
N THR A 199 1.41 -11.78 7.66
CA THR A 199 0.12 -12.48 7.73
C THR A 199 -0.36 -12.61 9.16
N ALA A 200 0.50 -13.05 10.08
CA ALA A 200 0.17 -13.20 11.51
C ALA A 200 -0.16 -11.85 12.17
N ILE A 201 0.60 -10.79 11.87
CA ILE A 201 0.32 -9.44 12.38
C ILE A 201 -1.04 -8.94 11.92
N ILE A 202 -1.35 -9.09 10.62
CA ILE A 202 -2.62 -8.65 10.04
C ILE A 202 -3.78 -9.46 10.61
N ALA A 203 -3.65 -10.79 10.68
CA ALA A 203 -4.69 -11.66 11.24
C ALA A 203 -4.99 -11.29 12.71
N ASN A 204 -3.95 -11.08 13.52
CA ASN A 204 -4.12 -10.66 14.91
C ASN A 204 -4.81 -9.28 15.02
N LYS A 205 -4.35 -8.30 14.23
CA LYS A 205 -4.90 -6.94 14.24
C LYS A 205 -6.36 -6.88 13.79
N LEU A 206 -6.75 -7.73 12.86
CA LEU A 206 -8.12 -7.84 12.37
C LEU A 206 -8.99 -8.82 13.17
N GLY A 207 -8.42 -9.54 14.12
CA GLY A 207 -9.13 -10.52 14.94
C GLY A 207 -9.54 -11.79 14.18
N VAL A 208 -8.81 -12.15 13.14
CA VAL A 208 -9.01 -13.40 12.37
C VAL A 208 -8.28 -14.53 13.07
N LYS A 209 -8.95 -15.65 13.30
CA LYS A 209 -8.29 -16.92 13.67
C LYS A 209 -8.01 -17.66 12.36
N LEU A 210 -6.76 -17.66 11.93
CA LEU A 210 -6.32 -18.54 10.86
C LEU A 210 -6.26 -19.94 11.47
N GLY A 211 -7.04 -20.88 10.93
CA GLY A 211 -7.18 -22.25 11.47
C GLY A 211 -5.93 -23.14 11.31
N PHE A 212 -4.75 -22.52 11.16
CA PHE A 212 -3.46 -23.22 11.06
C PHE A 212 -2.41 -22.40 11.80
N ASP A 213 -1.53 -23.08 12.53
CA ASP A 213 -0.34 -22.49 13.14
C ASP A 213 0.64 -22.11 12.03
N LEU A 214 1.02 -20.82 11.98
CA LEU A 214 1.99 -20.25 11.06
C LEU A 214 3.43 -20.39 11.59
#